data_86e1f0c057c153cd106e55a356b36ab0
#
_entry.id   86e1f0c057c153cd106e55a356b36ab0
#
_cell.length_a   1.000
_cell.length_b   1.000
_cell.length_c   1.000
_cell.angle_alpha   90.00
_cell.angle_beta   90.00
_cell.angle_gamma   90.00
#
_symmetry.space_group_name_H-M   'P 1'
#
loop_
_entity.id
_entity.type
_entity.pdbx_description
1 polymer ?
#
loop_
_entity_poly.entity_id
_entity_poly.type
_entity_poly.pdbx_seq_one_letter_code
_entity_poly.pdbx_strand_id
1 'polypeptide(L)'
;GLICLAMEGERLDALDLPLMVDRNTDSNQTAFTVSIDAGPENGVSTGISADDRSRTIQVAIQPGSKPSDLRRPGHIFPLRARPGGVLKRAGHTEAAVDLAQMSGLYPSGVICEIQNPDGSMARLPELKIYARERGLKLISIEDLIRYRLDNERFVVRSAQCSLPTEFGSFLAIGYSNELDGSEHVALVKGDPNNLNEPVLVRMHSECLTGDAFGSMRCDCRAQLHTAMKHIEKEGEGVVVYLRQEGRCIGLINKFKAYSLQEAGLDTVEANERLGFPADLRNYGVGAQILSDLGIHRLRLLTNNPRKIAGLGGYGLNVEERVPLVMDPGAHNAEYLETKREKLGHLFESENPCMVLALAVNVGPENWSTVRMEVEGIAQANGFSLEALHEPRLLALWDRPQFVWKLSPD
;
A
#
# COMPACT_ATOMS: atom_id res chain seq x y z
N GLY A 1 -9.54 29.71 -3.79
CA GLY A 1 -9.11 28.59 -4.60
C GLY A 1 -9.77 28.55 -5.98
N LEU A 2 -9.30 27.66 -6.82
CA LEU A 2 -9.88 27.43 -8.14
C LEU A 2 -11.02 26.39 -8.02
N ILE A 3 -12.20 26.70 -8.59
CA ILE A 3 -13.31 25.75 -8.58
C ILE A 3 -13.08 24.70 -9.67
N CYS A 4 -12.78 23.49 -9.25
CA CYS A 4 -12.55 22.36 -10.13
C CYS A 4 -13.65 21.31 -9.98
N LEU A 5 -13.98 20.63 -11.08
CA LEU A 5 -14.94 19.55 -11.13
C LEU A 5 -14.22 18.24 -11.49
N ALA A 6 -13.91 17.42 -10.49
CA ALA A 6 -13.34 16.10 -10.70
C ALA A 6 -14.39 15.17 -11.31
N MET A 7 -14.05 14.45 -12.37
CA MET A 7 -14.96 13.56 -13.12
C MET A 7 -14.20 12.35 -13.67
N GLU A 8 -14.93 11.28 -13.92
CA GLU A 8 -14.41 10.13 -14.68
C GLU A 8 -14.09 10.48 -16.13
N GLY A 9 -13.08 9.81 -16.70
CA GLY A 9 -12.65 10.03 -18.08
C GLY A 9 -13.76 9.83 -19.11
N GLU A 10 -14.56 8.77 -18.96
CA GLU A 10 -15.67 8.46 -19.87
C GLU A 10 -16.68 9.61 -19.98
N ARG A 11 -16.98 10.27 -18.88
CA ARG A 11 -17.91 11.41 -18.89
C ARG A 11 -17.30 12.61 -19.61
N LEU A 12 -16.02 12.89 -19.39
CA LEU A 12 -15.32 13.96 -20.07
C LEU A 12 -15.26 13.72 -21.58
N ASP A 13 -15.02 12.46 -21.99
CA ASP A 13 -15.01 12.07 -23.39
C ASP A 13 -16.42 12.20 -24.03
N ALA A 14 -17.47 11.80 -23.32
CA ALA A 14 -18.87 11.97 -23.77
C ALA A 14 -19.26 13.44 -23.92
N LEU A 15 -18.65 14.35 -23.17
CA LEU A 15 -18.85 15.80 -23.27
C LEU A 15 -17.86 16.50 -24.22
N ASP A 16 -16.99 15.76 -24.89
CA ASP A 16 -15.94 16.27 -25.78
C ASP A 16 -15.06 17.32 -25.08
N LEU A 17 -14.54 16.96 -23.89
CA LEU A 17 -13.67 17.82 -23.08
C LEU A 17 -12.23 17.30 -23.11
N PRO A 18 -11.42 17.69 -24.10
CA PRO A 18 -10.03 17.28 -24.21
C PRO A 18 -9.17 17.88 -23.10
N LEU A 19 -7.98 17.33 -22.91
CA LEU A 19 -6.97 17.90 -22.01
C LEU A 19 -6.63 19.33 -22.45
N MET A 20 -6.38 20.19 -21.48
CA MET A 20 -6.05 21.61 -21.70
C MET A 20 -4.73 21.78 -22.44
N VAL A 21 -3.79 20.82 -22.29
CA VAL A 21 -2.47 20.83 -22.91
C VAL A 21 -2.09 19.45 -23.40
N ASP A 22 -1.40 19.37 -24.54
CA ASP A 22 -0.89 18.12 -25.10
C ASP A 22 0.24 17.54 -24.23
N ARG A 23 1.08 18.40 -23.65
CA ARG A 23 2.19 18.02 -22.79
C ARG A 23 2.02 18.68 -21.43
N ASN A 24 1.64 17.86 -20.44
CA ASN A 24 1.54 18.32 -19.05
C ASN A 24 2.94 18.41 -18.42
N THR A 25 3.32 19.59 -17.96
CA THR A 25 4.60 19.88 -17.29
C THR A 25 4.41 20.17 -15.79
N ASP A 26 3.17 20.08 -15.27
CA ASP A 26 2.89 20.25 -13.85
C ASP A 26 3.54 19.12 -13.03
N SER A 27 4.12 19.48 -11.89
CA SER A 27 4.77 18.53 -10.98
C SER A 27 3.84 17.44 -10.47
N ASN A 28 2.57 17.77 -10.23
CA ASN A 28 1.53 16.85 -9.80
C ASN A 28 0.82 16.15 -10.97
N GLN A 29 1.11 16.57 -12.19
CA GLN A 29 0.49 16.07 -13.43
C GLN A 29 -1.04 16.06 -13.36
N THR A 30 -1.63 17.11 -12.75
CA THR A 30 -3.08 17.26 -12.67
C THR A 30 -3.68 17.38 -14.06
N ALA A 31 -4.61 16.49 -14.39
CA ALA A 31 -5.16 16.36 -15.73
C ALA A 31 -6.30 17.38 -15.96
N PHE A 32 -5.96 18.65 -16.07
CA PHE A 32 -6.91 19.69 -16.46
C PHE A 32 -7.43 19.44 -17.88
N THR A 33 -8.74 19.58 -18.04
CA THR A 33 -9.38 19.68 -19.36
C THR A 33 -9.71 21.12 -19.68
N VAL A 34 -10.17 21.40 -20.88
CA VAL A 34 -10.65 22.74 -21.24
C VAL A 34 -11.73 23.18 -20.25
N SER A 35 -11.67 24.46 -19.83
CA SER A 35 -12.67 25.02 -18.92
C SER A 35 -14.01 25.20 -19.61
N ILE A 36 -15.10 25.17 -18.84
CA ILE A 36 -16.48 25.16 -19.34
C ILE A 36 -17.39 26.14 -18.63
N ASP A 37 -18.43 26.57 -19.35
CA ASP A 37 -19.66 27.17 -18.82
C ASP A 37 -20.86 26.51 -19.51
N ALA A 38 -22.00 26.39 -18.85
CA ALA A 38 -23.22 25.99 -19.52
C ALA A 38 -23.78 27.17 -20.34
N GLY A 39 -24.62 26.86 -21.34
CA GLY A 39 -25.22 27.86 -22.19
C GLY A 39 -26.36 28.66 -21.52
N PRO A 40 -26.80 29.80 -22.15
CA PRO A 40 -27.90 30.60 -21.63
C PRO A 40 -29.23 29.86 -21.57
N GLU A 41 -29.42 28.85 -22.41
CA GLU A 41 -30.55 27.90 -22.37
C GLU A 41 -30.66 27.14 -21.05
N ASN A 42 -29.56 27.03 -20.32
CA ASN A 42 -29.49 26.47 -18.98
C ASN A 42 -29.50 27.56 -17.88
N GLY A 43 -29.82 28.79 -18.25
CA GLY A 43 -29.93 29.94 -17.32
C GLY A 43 -28.60 30.46 -16.83
N VAL A 44 -27.49 30.23 -17.55
CA VAL A 44 -26.16 30.74 -17.25
C VAL A 44 -25.95 32.06 -18.01
N SER A 45 -25.52 33.09 -17.30
CA SER A 45 -25.26 34.42 -17.87
C SER A 45 -23.80 34.59 -18.29
N THR A 46 -22.96 35.11 -17.41
CA THR A 46 -21.52 35.33 -17.64
C THR A 46 -20.68 34.10 -17.25
N GLY A 47 -21.24 33.16 -16.54
CA GLY A 47 -20.54 31.93 -16.07
C GLY A 47 -19.79 32.08 -14.73
N ILE A 48 -19.54 33.34 -14.28
CA ILE A 48 -18.63 33.59 -13.14
C ILE A 48 -19.36 33.61 -11.78
N SER A 49 -20.65 33.89 -11.73
CA SER A 49 -21.40 33.92 -10.47
C SER A 49 -21.44 32.51 -9.82
N ALA A 50 -21.69 32.48 -8.51
CA ALA A 50 -21.83 31.18 -7.81
C ALA A 50 -22.99 30.37 -8.38
N ASP A 51 -24.10 31.00 -8.74
CA ASP A 51 -25.26 30.39 -9.36
C ASP A 51 -24.92 29.83 -10.75
N ASP A 52 -24.29 30.65 -11.62
CA ASP A 52 -23.85 30.22 -12.96
C ASP A 52 -22.92 29.02 -12.89
N ARG A 53 -21.93 29.02 -11.98
CA ARG A 53 -21.02 27.91 -11.79
C ARG A 53 -21.73 26.66 -11.27
N SER A 54 -22.66 26.81 -10.34
CA SER A 54 -23.48 25.70 -9.85
C SER A 54 -24.29 25.06 -10.98
N ARG A 55 -24.95 25.89 -11.82
CA ARG A 55 -25.69 25.41 -13.00
C ARG A 55 -24.79 24.70 -14.00
N THR A 56 -23.63 25.25 -14.27
CA THR A 56 -22.62 24.62 -15.16
C THR A 56 -22.23 23.22 -14.66
N ILE A 57 -21.95 23.10 -13.37
CA ILE A 57 -21.64 21.80 -12.74
C ILE A 57 -22.81 20.84 -12.90
N GLN A 58 -24.03 21.26 -12.60
CA GLN A 58 -25.22 20.41 -12.72
C GLN A 58 -25.41 19.93 -14.16
N VAL A 59 -25.28 20.81 -15.16
CA VAL A 59 -25.34 20.44 -16.58
C VAL A 59 -24.25 19.45 -16.93
N ALA A 60 -23.02 19.66 -16.48
CA ALA A 60 -21.90 18.77 -16.79
C ALA A 60 -22.11 17.34 -16.25
N ILE A 61 -22.75 17.17 -15.10
CA ILE A 61 -22.99 15.84 -14.49
C ILE A 61 -24.33 15.21 -14.90
N GLN A 62 -25.25 15.95 -15.50
CA GLN A 62 -26.56 15.43 -15.90
C GLN A 62 -26.42 14.40 -17.01
N PRO A 63 -26.99 13.17 -16.87
CA PRO A 63 -26.77 12.08 -17.82
C PRO A 63 -27.14 12.38 -19.29
N GLY A 64 -28.13 13.23 -19.53
CA GLY A 64 -28.60 13.59 -20.88
C GLY A 64 -27.85 14.73 -21.56
N SER A 65 -26.92 15.39 -20.89
CA SER A 65 -26.21 16.55 -21.44
C SER A 65 -25.25 16.16 -22.54
N LYS A 66 -25.18 17.00 -23.54
CA LYS A 66 -24.39 16.86 -24.76
C LYS A 66 -23.26 17.91 -24.81
N PRO A 67 -22.24 17.70 -25.65
CA PRO A 67 -21.17 18.71 -25.86
C PRO A 67 -21.68 20.12 -26.21
N SER A 68 -22.82 20.22 -26.91
CA SER A 68 -23.44 21.50 -27.28
C SER A 68 -24.02 22.29 -26.11
N ASP A 69 -24.29 21.66 -25.00
CA ASP A 69 -24.86 22.31 -23.80
C ASP A 69 -23.79 23.07 -23.01
N LEU A 70 -22.51 22.88 -23.37
CA LEU A 70 -21.35 23.46 -22.74
C LEU A 70 -20.58 24.36 -23.68
N ARG A 71 -20.21 25.52 -23.22
CA ARG A 71 -19.33 26.49 -23.89
C ARG A 71 -17.89 26.31 -23.40
N ARG A 72 -16.94 26.59 -24.27
CA ARG A 72 -15.49 26.49 -24.05
C ARG A 72 -14.81 27.72 -24.64
N PRO A 73 -13.95 28.43 -23.86
CA PRO A 73 -13.63 28.26 -22.45
C PRO A 73 -14.75 28.76 -21.53
N GLY A 74 -14.60 28.48 -20.21
CA GLY A 74 -15.52 28.90 -19.16
C GLY A 74 -14.84 29.06 -17.81
N HIS A 75 -15.63 29.06 -16.72
CA HIS A 75 -15.19 29.36 -15.36
C HIS A 75 -15.19 28.16 -14.43
N ILE A 76 -15.61 26.98 -14.89
CA ILE A 76 -15.43 25.69 -14.21
C ILE A 76 -14.33 24.92 -14.90
N PHE A 77 -13.45 24.31 -14.10
CA PHE A 77 -12.27 23.58 -14.56
C PHE A 77 -12.46 22.08 -14.31
N PRO A 78 -12.90 21.30 -15.32
CA PRO A 78 -13.01 19.86 -15.15
C PRO A 78 -11.63 19.22 -15.05
N LEU A 79 -11.52 18.21 -14.18
CA LEU A 79 -10.32 17.43 -13.96
C LEU A 79 -10.61 15.95 -14.25
N ARG A 80 -9.77 15.35 -15.06
CA ARG A 80 -9.87 13.93 -15.39
C ARG A 80 -9.27 13.08 -14.26
N ALA A 81 -10.10 12.36 -13.53
CA ALA A 81 -9.65 11.37 -12.57
C ALA A 81 -9.05 10.15 -13.30
N ARG A 82 -8.03 9.56 -12.71
CA ARG A 82 -7.44 8.32 -13.23
C ARG A 82 -8.34 7.12 -12.87
N PRO A 83 -8.58 6.19 -13.81
CA PRO A 83 -9.24 4.92 -13.52
C PRO A 83 -8.52 4.20 -12.36
N GLY A 84 -9.29 3.65 -11.39
CA GLY A 84 -8.76 3.09 -10.14
C GLY A 84 -8.67 4.08 -8.99
N GLY A 85 -8.96 5.37 -9.20
CA GLY A 85 -9.11 6.37 -8.16
C GLY A 85 -7.84 6.59 -7.33
N VAL A 86 -8.00 6.81 -6.01
CA VAL A 86 -6.87 7.06 -5.08
C VAL A 86 -5.90 5.89 -4.99
N LEU A 87 -6.32 4.67 -5.32
CA LEU A 87 -5.44 3.50 -5.37
C LEU A 87 -4.44 3.57 -6.53
N LYS A 88 -4.76 4.36 -7.57
CA LYS A 88 -3.89 4.57 -8.74
C LYS A 88 -3.09 5.87 -8.65
N ARG A 89 -3.71 6.93 -8.15
CA ARG A 89 -3.09 8.24 -7.93
C ARG A 89 -3.63 8.85 -6.64
N ALA A 90 -2.77 9.03 -5.66
CA ALA A 90 -3.12 9.62 -4.35
C ALA A 90 -3.35 11.15 -4.49
N GLY A 91 -4.39 11.54 -5.24
CA GLY A 91 -4.73 12.94 -5.53
C GLY A 91 -6.14 13.30 -5.07
N HIS A 92 -6.38 14.60 -4.82
CA HIS A 92 -7.70 15.12 -4.44
C HIS A 92 -8.74 14.94 -5.56
N THR A 93 -8.32 14.95 -6.83
CA THR A 93 -9.18 14.66 -7.99
C THR A 93 -9.80 13.28 -7.88
N GLU A 94 -8.95 12.27 -7.66
CA GLU A 94 -9.37 10.89 -7.50
C GLU A 94 -10.19 10.71 -6.23
N ALA A 95 -9.76 11.33 -5.13
CA ALA A 95 -10.48 11.25 -3.85
C ALA A 95 -11.92 11.79 -3.94
N ALA A 96 -12.13 12.87 -4.68
CA ALA A 96 -13.46 13.44 -4.85
C ALA A 96 -14.41 12.51 -5.63
N VAL A 97 -13.92 11.86 -6.67
CA VAL A 97 -14.69 10.87 -7.46
C VAL A 97 -14.97 9.63 -6.64
N ASP A 98 -13.94 9.09 -5.96
CA ASP A 98 -14.07 7.90 -5.10
C ASP A 98 -15.10 8.11 -3.99
N LEU A 99 -15.02 9.22 -3.27
CA LEU A 99 -15.96 9.54 -2.19
C LEU A 99 -17.41 9.65 -2.69
N ALA A 100 -17.61 10.26 -3.86
CA ALA A 100 -18.92 10.34 -4.47
C ALA A 100 -19.46 8.95 -4.83
N GLN A 101 -18.65 8.14 -5.51
CA GLN A 101 -18.99 6.78 -5.93
C GLN A 101 -19.30 5.87 -4.73
N MET A 102 -18.44 5.88 -3.70
CA MET A 102 -18.63 5.09 -2.48
C MET A 102 -19.87 5.53 -1.69
N SER A 103 -20.31 6.78 -1.86
CA SER A 103 -21.55 7.30 -1.27
C SER A 103 -22.79 7.01 -2.11
N GLY A 104 -22.67 6.27 -3.21
CA GLY A 104 -23.79 5.97 -4.13
C GLY A 104 -24.26 7.19 -4.94
N LEU A 105 -23.42 8.22 -5.04
CA LEU A 105 -23.67 9.43 -5.83
C LEU A 105 -23.06 9.30 -7.22
N TYR A 106 -23.38 10.25 -8.10
CA TYR A 106 -22.73 10.35 -9.40
C TYR A 106 -21.19 10.54 -9.20
N PRO A 107 -20.33 9.79 -9.94
CA PRO A 107 -18.89 9.79 -9.71
C PRO A 107 -18.22 11.09 -10.16
N SER A 108 -18.52 12.16 -9.45
CA SER A 108 -17.95 13.48 -9.63
C SER A 108 -17.93 14.24 -8.32
N GLY A 109 -16.99 15.18 -8.17
CA GLY A 109 -16.91 16.03 -6.99
C GLY A 109 -16.34 17.40 -7.29
N VAL A 110 -16.90 18.42 -6.63
CA VAL A 110 -16.36 19.77 -6.70
C VAL A 110 -15.28 19.93 -5.65
N ILE A 111 -14.11 20.38 -6.04
CA ILE A 111 -12.98 20.65 -5.16
C ILE A 111 -12.48 22.08 -5.32
N CYS A 112 -12.03 22.65 -4.23
CA CYS A 112 -11.46 23.99 -4.20
C CYS A 112 -10.52 24.10 -3.01
N GLU A 113 -9.38 24.74 -3.19
CA GLU A 113 -8.42 24.99 -2.11
C GLU A 113 -9.00 25.95 -1.08
N ILE A 114 -8.72 25.70 0.20
CA ILE A 114 -9.06 26.59 1.30
C ILE A 114 -7.90 27.57 1.51
N GLN A 115 -8.20 28.86 1.44
CA GLN A 115 -7.24 29.94 1.64
C GLN A 115 -7.41 30.56 3.02
N ASN A 116 -6.30 30.99 3.61
CA ASN A 116 -6.29 31.84 4.79
C ASN A 116 -6.74 33.24 4.47
N PRO A 117 -7.15 34.07 5.46
CA PRO A 117 -7.56 35.47 5.22
C PRO A 117 -6.50 36.35 4.57
N ASP A 118 -5.22 36.02 4.74
CA ASP A 118 -4.09 36.69 4.12
C ASP A 118 -3.83 36.31 2.64
N GLY A 119 -4.61 35.33 2.13
CA GLY A 119 -4.48 34.81 0.77
C GLY A 119 -3.51 33.64 0.64
N SER A 120 -2.79 33.25 1.70
CA SER A 120 -1.97 32.04 1.70
C SER A 120 -2.84 30.77 1.72
N MET A 121 -2.26 29.65 1.31
CA MET A 121 -2.98 28.37 1.34
C MET A 121 -3.01 27.79 2.75
N ALA A 122 -4.21 27.45 3.26
CA ALA A 122 -4.39 26.81 4.53
C ALA A 122 -3.70 25.42 4.53
N ARG A 123 -3.01 25.09 5.62
CA ARG A 123 -2.33 23.84 5.84
C ARG A 123 -3.02 23.06 6.97
N LEU A 124 -2.55 21.85 7.26
CA LEU A 124 -3.23 20.95 8.19
C LEU A 124 -3.57 21.58 9.56
N PRO A 125 -2.71 22.40 10.21
CA PRO A 125 -3.07 23.04 11.47
C PRO A 125 -4.29 23.97 11.33
N GLU A 126 -4.31 24.84 10.33
CA GLU A 126 -5.39 25.79 10.04
C GLU A 126 -6.66 25.05 9.61
N LEU A 127 -6.51 24.00 8.77
CA LEU A 127 -7.63 23.18 8.29
C LEU A 127 -8.34 22.43 9.43
N LYS A 128 -7.63 21.98 10.47
CA LYS A 128 -8.24 21.39 11.66
C LYS A 128 -9.14 22.38 12.42
N ILE A 129 -8.70 23.62 12.52
CA ILE A 129 -9.48 24.70 13.14
C ILE A 129 -10.70 25.03 12.28
N TYR A 130 -10.49 25.26 11.00
CA TYR A 130 -11.53 25.57 10.03
C TYR A 130 -12.63 24.51 9.98
N ALA A 131 -12.24 23.23 9.94
CA ALA A 131 -13.18 22.11 9.92
C ALA A 131 -14.01 22.05 11.20
N ARG A 132 -13.39 22.25 12.37
CA ARG A 132 -14.08 22.28 13.66
C ARG A 132 -15.09 23.42 13.76
N GLU A 133 -14.68 24.62 13.39
CA GLU A 133 -15.54 25.84 13.46
C GLU A 133 -16.75 25.73 12.52
N ARG A 134 -16.63 25.02 11.42
CA ARG A 134 -17.67 24.90 10.40
C ARG A 134 -18.41 23.56 10.43
N GLY A 135 -18.09 22.67 11.39
CA GLY A 135 -18.72 21.35 11.49
C GLY A 135 -18.41 20.44 10.30
N LEU A 136 -17.26 20.64 9.63
CA LEU A 136 -16.87 19.85 8.47
C LEU A 136 -16.09 18.60 8.89
N LYS A 137 -16.20 17.54 8.11
CA LYS A 137 -15.37 16.35 8.25
C LYS A 137 -14.00 16.61 7.63
N LEU A 138 -12.95 16.14 8.30
CA LEU A 138 -11.58 16.16 7.82
C LEU A 138 -11.10 14.73 7.71
N ILE A 139 -10.71 14.33 6.50
CA ILE A 139 -10.13 13.02 6.19
C ILE A 139 -8.81 13.19 5.45
N SER A 140 -7.95 12.20 5.49
CA SER A 140 -6.75 12.15 4.66
C SER A 140 -6.94 11.22 3.46
N ILE A 141 -6.21 11.48 2.37
CA ILE A 141 -6.18 10.56 1.22
C ILE A 141 -5.57 9.22 1.64
N GLU A 142 -4.63 9.22 2.58
CA GLU A 142 -4.04 8.01 3.13
C GLU A 142 -5.09 7.11 3.81
N ASP A 143 -5.97 7.69 4.62
CA ASP A 143 -7.07 6.93 5.27
C ASP A 143 -8.08 6.42 4.24
N LEU A 144 -8.36 7.19 3.19
CA LEU A 144 -9.24 6.77 2.10
C LEU A 144 -8.63 5.59 1.31
N ILE A 145 -7.33 5.65 1.01
CA ILE A 145 -6.59 4.53 0.38
C ILE A 145 -6.69 3.28 1.26
N ARG A 146 -6.43 3.41 2.56
CA ARG A 146 -6.52 2.29 3.51
C ARG A 146 -7.93 1.71 3.52
N TYR A 147 -8.94 2.55 3.64
CA TYR A 147 -10.33 2.12 3.62
C TYR A 147 -10.70 1.35 2.35
N ARG A 148 -10.29 1.83 1.17
CA ARG A 148 -10.54 1.14 -0.10
C ARG A 148 -9.80 -0.20 -0.18
N LEU A 149 -8.53 -0.25 0.24
CA LEU A 149 -7.75 -1.49 0.27
C LEU A 149 -8.39 -2.55 1.18
N ASP A 150 -8.99 -2.12 2.31
CA ASP A 150 -9.60 -3.01 3.29
C ASP A 150 -11.00 -3.50 2.86
N ASN A 151 -11.72 -2.72 2.04
CA ASN A 151 -13.13 -2.97 1.73
C ASN A 151 -13.42 -3.36 0.29
N GLU A 152 -12.49 -3.11 -0.65
CA GLU A 152 -12.68 -3.41 -2.07
C GLU A 152 -11.86 -4.63 -2.51
N ARG A 153 -12.44 -5.43 -3.39
CA ARG A 153 -11.74 -6.51 -4.08
C ARG A 153 -11.36 -6.05 -5.48
N PHE A 154 -10.06 -6.06 -5.76
CA PHE A 154 -9.49 -5.70 -7.05
C PHE A 154 -8.59 -6.81 -7.62
N VAL A 155 -8.47 -7.93 -6.91
CA VAL A 155 -7.74 -9.11 -7.37
C VAL A 155 -8.73 -10.21 -7.71
N VAL A 156 -8.74 -10.63 -8.97
CA VAL A 156 -9.74 -11.56 -9.52
C VAL A 156 -9.04 -12.82 -10.00
N ARG A 157 -9.59 -13.98 -9.64
CA ARG A 157 -9.15 -15.27 -10.17
C ARG A 157 -9.49 -15.35 -11.67
N SER A 158 -8.47 -15.60 -12.51
CA SER A 158 -8.62 -15.56 -13.97
C SER A 158 -8.50 -16.93 -14.63
N ALA A 159 -7.64 -17.80 -14.15
CA ALA A 159 -7.42 -19.14 -14.72
C ALA A 159 -6.81 -20.07 -13.66
N GLN A 160 -6.89 -21.38 -13.93
CA GLN A 160 -6.19 -22.37 -13.12
C GLN A 160 -5.77 -23.58 -13.96
N CYS A 161 -4.67 -24.22 -13.57
CA CYS A 161 -4.21 -25.47 -14.18
C CYS A 161 -3.37 -26.30 -13.21
N SER A 162 -3.23 -27.58 -13.48
CA SER A 162 -2.24 -28.44 -12.81
C SER A 162 -0.85 -28.06 -13.29
N LEU A 163 0.08 -27.87 -12.37
CA LEU A 163 1.47 -27.51 -12.64
C LEU A 163 2.40 -28.52 -11.98
N PRO A 164 2.88 -29.55 -12.71
CA PRO A 164 3.93 -30.41 -12.22
C PRO A 164 5.25 -29.66 -12.19
N THR A 165 5.96 -29.73 -11.08
CA THR A 165 7.27 -29.08 -10.87
C THR A 165 8.29 -30.10 -10.35
N GLU A 166 9.56 -29.73 -10.32
CA GLU A 166 10.61 -30.54 -9.67
C GLU A 166 10.41 -30.73 -8.14
N PHE A 167 9.55 -29.90 -7.53
CA PHE A 167 9.22 -29.92 -6.09
C PHE A 167 7.90 -30.62 -5.78
N GLY A 168 7.19 -31.11 -6.79
CA GLY A 168 5.89 -31.74 -6.66
C GLY A 168 4.86 -31.14 -7.60
N SER A 169 3.64 -31.64 -7.53
CA SER A 169 2.52 -31.15 -8.35
C SER A 169 1.67 -30.17 -7.54
N PHE A 170 1.44 -28.98 -8.10
CA PHE A 170 0.64 -27.91 -7.52
C PHE A 170 -0.52 -27.56 -8.44
N LEU A 171 -1.60 -27.02 -7.88
CA LEU A 171 -2.59 -26.28 -8.64
C LEU A 171 -2.11 -24.84 -8.77
N ALA A 172 -1.81 -24.40 -9.99
CA ALA A 172 -1.50 -23.01 -10.26
C ALA A 172 -2.78 -22.24 -10.54
N ILE A 173 -3.03 -21.17 -9.79
CA ILE A 173 -4.18 -20.27 -9.95
C ILE A 173 -3.64 -18.89 -10.31
N GLY A 174 -4.01 -18.40 -11.49
CA GLY A 174 -3.68 -17.07 -11.98
C GLY A 174 -4.68 -16.03 -11.50
N TYR A 175 -4.19 -14.90 -11.05
CA TYR A 175 -4.96 -13.74 -10.59
C TYR A 175 -4.58 -12.51 -11.37
N SER A 176 -5.56 -11.73 -11.78
CA SER A 176 -5.38 -10.41 -12.39
C SER A 176 -5.71 -9.32 -11.38
N ASN A 177 -4.89 -8.29 -11.32
CA ASN A 177 -5.15 -7.09 -10.55
C ASN A 177 -5.79 -6.03 -11.45
N GLU A 178 -7.05 -5.71 -11.21
CA GLU A 178 -7.83 -4.76 -12.03
C GLU A 178 -7.31 -3.31 -11.94
N LEU A 179 -6.52 -2.98 -10.88
CA LEU A 179 -5.99 -1.63 -10.72
C LEU A 179 -4.84 -1.31 -11.67
N ASP A 180 -3.96 -2.28 -11.95
CA ASP A 180 -2.73 -2.05 -12.72
C ASP A 180 -2.49 -3.06 -13.84
N GLY A 181 -3.39 -4.05 -14.00
CA GLY A 181 -3.27 -5.12 -14.98
C GLY A 181 -2.16 -6.12 -14.68
N SER A 182 -1.55 -6.08 -13.48
CA SER A 182 -0.54 -7.06 -13.11
C SER A 182 -1.16 -8.43 -12.87
N GLU A 183 -0.40 -9.47 -13.20
CA GLU A 183 -0.81 -10.86 -13.03
C GLU A 183 0.00 -11.51 -11.91
N HIS A 184 -0.67 -12.25 -11.04
CA HIS A 184 -0.06 -12.94 -9.90
C HIS A 184 -0.42 -14.42 -9.92
N VAL A 185 0.32 -15.25 -9.21
CA VAL A 185 0.06 -16.70 -9.19
C VAL A 185 0.02 -17.20 -7.74
N ALA A 186 -0.97 -18.03 -7.43
CA ALA A 186 -0.94 -18.88 -6.25
C ALA A 186 -0.65 -20.33 -6.68
N LEU A 187 0.37 -20.94 -6.09
CA LEU A 187 0.63 -22.38 -6.20
C LEU A 187 0.06 -23.05 -4.96
N VAL A 188 -0.98 -23.82 -5.15
CA VAL A 188 -1.73 -24.47 -4.07
C VAL A 188 -1.40 -25.96 -4.05
N LYS A 189 -1.04 -26.48 -2.89
CA LYS A 189 -0.95 -27.90 -2.58
C LYS A 189 -2.14 -28.28 -1.69
N GLY A 190 -2.80 -29.38 -1.98
CA GLY A 190 -4.07 -29.78 -1.34
C GLY A 190 -5.30 -29.30 -2.12
N ASP A 191 -6.47 -29.42 -1.51
CA ASP A 191 -7.74 -28.95 -2.08
C ASP A 191 -7.91 -27.46 -1.79
N PRO A 192 -7.93 -26.57 -2.83
CA PRO A 192 -8.03 -25.13 -2.63
C PRO A 192 -9.33 -24.68 -1.96
N ASN A 193 -10.37 -25.54 -1.94
CA ASN A 193 -11.64 -25.23 -1.30
C ASN A 193 -11.75 -25.77 0.13
N ASN A 194 -10.75 -26.53 0.59
CA ASN A 194 -10.78 -27.19 1.90
C ASN A 194 -9.38 -27.34 2.49
N LEU A 195 -8.67 -26.22 2.59
CA LEU A 195 -7.36 -26.16 3.25
C LEU A 195 -7.52 -26.17 4.77
N ASN A 196 -6.73 -26.99 5.48
CA ASN A 196 -6.77 -27.06 6.93
C ASN A 196 -6.03 -25.88 7.57
N GLU A 197 -6.75 -25.02 8.28
CA GLU A 197 -6.13 -23.88 8.98
C GLU A 197 -5.53 -24.28 10.33
N PRO A 198 -4.38 -23.69 10.72
CA PRO A 198 -3.65 -22.62 10.04
C PRO A 198 -2.79 -23.12 8.85
N VAL A 199 -3.03 -22.56 7.66
CA VAL A 199 -2.40 -22.98 6.42
C VAL A 199 -0.94 -22.52 6.34
N LEU A 200 -0.04 -23.39 5.86
CA LEU A 200 1.36 -23.01 5.60
C LEU A 200 1.44 -22.14 4.32
N VAL A 201 1.88 -20.89 4.47
CA VAL A 201 1.88 -19.90 3.39
C VAL A 201 3.26 -19.29 3.16
N ARG A 202 3.66 -19.17 1.91
CA ARG A 202 4.76 -18.32 1.47
C ARG A 202 4.28 -17.18 0.60
N MET A 203 4.52 -15.95 1.03
CA MET A 203 4.39 -14.75 0.20
C MET A 203 5.72 -14.46 -0.46
N HIS A 204 5.85 -14.72 -1.77
CA HIS A 204 7.07 -14.52 -2.53
C HIS A 204 6.91 -13.34 -3.50
N SER A 205 7.79 -12.34 -3.40
CA SER A 205 7.85 -11.25 -4.39
C SER A 205 8.83 -11.64 -5.49
N GLU A 206 8.41 -11.49 -6.73
CA GLU A 206 9.21 -11.79 -7.93
C GLU A 206 10.63 -11.25 -7.86
N CYS A 207 11.57 -12.07 -8.28
CA CYS A 207 12.96 -11.71 -8.48
C CYS A 207 13.47 -12.44 -9.71
N LEU A 208 13.21 -11.91 -10.90
CA LEU A 208 13.57 -12.56 -12.17
C LEU A 208 15.03 -13.03 -12.21
N THR A 209 15.95 -12.18 -11.75
CA THR A 209 17.38 -12.51 -11.72
C THR A 209 17.71 -13.66 -10.79
N GLY A 210 17.07 -13.71 -9.60
CA GLY A 210 17.26 -14.79 -8.65
C GLY A 210 16.47 -16.03 -9.04
N ASP A 211 15.16 -15.90 -9.22
CA ASP A 211 14.25 -17.03 -9.39
C ASP A 211 14.49 -17.78 -10.70
N ALA A 212 14.61 -17.05 -11.83
CA ALA A 212 14.78 -17.64 -13.16
C ALA A 212 16.25 -17.78 -13.59
N PHE A 213 17.06 -16.72 -13.44
CA PHE A 213 18.44 -16.73 -13.94
C PHE A 213 19.44 -17.31 -12.93
N GLY A 214 19.05 -17.59 -11.70
CA GLY A 214 19.92 -18.16 -10.68
C GLY A 214 21.02 -17.22 -10.21
N SER A 215 20.76 -15.90 -10.22
CA SER A 215 21.70 -14.91 -9.71
C SER A 215 22.09 -15.19 -8.27
N MET A 216 23.38 -15.17 -7.98
CA MET A 216 23.92 -15.38 -6.63
C MET A 216 23.97 -14.09 -5.79
N ARG A 217 23.48 -12.96 -6.32
CA ARG A 217 23.39 -11.67 -5.57
C ARG A 217 22.30 -11.66 -4.48
N CYS A 218 21.40 -12.64 -4.48
CA CYS A 218 20.31 -12.74 -3.50
C CYS A 218 20.02 -14.21 -3.15
N ASP A 219 19.16 -14.40 -2.17
CA ASP A 219 18.67 -15.69 -1.68
C ASP A 219 17.24 -16.06 -2.18
N CYS A 220 16.69 -15.29 -3.14
CA CYS A 220 15.29 -15.40 -3.57
C CYS A 220 14.94 -16.79 -4.09
N ARG A 221 15.74 -17.33 -5.04
CA ARG A 221 15.55 -18.68 -5.59
C ARG A 221 15.57 -19.74 -4.52
N ALA A 222 16.58 -19.69 -3.64
CA ALA A 222 16.69 -20.67 -2.56
C ALA A 222 15.49 -20.61 -1.62
N GLN A 223 15.00 -19.42 -1.26
CA GLN A 223 13.79 -19.24 -0.46
C GLN A 223 12.54 -19.80 -1.14
N LEU A 224 12.35 -19.53 -2.45
CA LEU A 224 11.21 -20.04 -3.22
C LEU A 224 11.21 -21.57 -3.24
N HIS A 225 12.34 -22.16 -3.63
CA HIS A 225 12.49 -23.63 -3.71
C HIS A 225 12.30 -24.31 -2.36
N THR A 226 12.86 -23.74 -1.30
CA THR A 226 12.70 -24.28 0.05
C THR A 226 11.26 -24.19 0.53
N ALA A 227 10.57 -23.08 0.25
CA ALA A 227 9.15 -22.95 0.57
C ALA A 227 8.30 -23.98 -0.16
N MET A 228 8.53 -24.21 -1.46
CA MET A 228 7.82 -25.23 -2.24
C MET A 228 8.06 -26.64 -1.68
N LYS A 229 9.31 -26.95 -1.30
CA LYS A 229 9.65 -28.25 -0.66
C LYS A 229 8.97 -28.44 0.70
N HIS A 230 8.90 -27.38 1.51
CA HIS A 230 8.21 -27.46 2.81
C HIS A 230 6.71 -27.72 2.63
N ILE A 231 6.07 -27.00 1.71
CA ILE A 231 4.65 -27.18 1.42
C ILE A 231 4.37 -28.55 0.81
N GLU A 232 5.23 -29.06 -0.10
CA GLU A 232 5.11 -30.42 -0.63
C GLU A 232 5.21 -31.47 0.46
N LYS A 233 6.18 -31.30 1.38
CA LYS A 233 6.39 -32.22 2.52
C LYS A 233 5.22 -32.22 3.51
N GLU A 234 4.62 -31.05 3.74
CA GLU A 234 3.43 -30.89 4.57
C GLU A 234 2.19 -31.52 3.91
N GLY A 235 2.19 -31.62 2.57
CA GLY A 235 1.05 -32.10 1.77
C GLY A 235 -0.02 -31.08 1.51
N GLU A 236 0.03 -29.91 2.16
CA GLU A 236 -0.93 -28.83 2.07
C GLU A 236 -0.25 -27.45 2.28
N GLY A 237 -0.70 -26.44 1.54
CA GLY A 237 -0.21 -25.07 1.69
C GLY A 237 -0.21 -24.26 0.40
N VAL A 238 0.25 -23.02 0.49
CA VAL A 238 0.18 -22.05 -0.63
C VAL A 238 1.46 -21.24 -0.76
N VAL A 239 1.97 -21.13 -2.01
CA VAL A 239 2.94 -20.11 -2.38
C VAL A 239 2.22 -19.03 -3.19
N VAL A 240 2.13 -17.82 -2.68
CA VAL A 240 1.64 -16.65 -3.43
C VAL A 240 2.84 -15.96 -4.07
N TYR A 241 2.96 -16.05 -5.39
CA TYR A 241 3.99 -15.42 -6.19
C TYR A 241 3.49 -14.08 -6.72
N LEU A 242 4.01 -12.99 -6.16
CA LEU A 242 3.62 -11.62 -6.47
C LEU A 242 4.59 -11.00 -7.48
N ARG A 243 4.08 -10.55 -8.61
CA ARG A 243 4.86 -9.83 -9.62
C ARG A 243 5.17 -8.41 -9.17
N GLN A 244 6.12 -8.30 -8.25
CA GLN A 244 6.58 -7.06 -7.60
C GLN A 244 8.11 -6.96 -7.68
N GLU A 245 8.63 -6.99 -8.91
CA GLU A 245 10.07 -7.00 -9.20
C GLU A 245 10.79 -5.79 -8.58
N GLY A 246 11.95 -6.08 -7.98
CA GLY A 246 12.79 -5.05 -7.38
C GLY A 246 12.12 -4.29 -6.24
N ARG A 247 11.19 -4.88 -5.49
CA ARG A 247 10.35 -4.20 -4.48
C ARG A 247 9.45 -3.11 -5.09
N CYS A 248 8.88 -3.39 -6.27
CA CYS A 248 8.04 -2.50 -7.07
C CYS A 248 8.78 -1.35 -7.80
N ILE A 249 10.11 -1.33 -7.87
CA ILE A 249 10.85 -0.37 -8.71
C ILE A 249 11.04 -0.87 -10.16
N GLY A 250 10.72 -2.14 -10.41
CA GLY A 250 10.85 -2.80 -11.71
C GLY A 250 12.30 -3.26 -12.04
N LEU A 251 12.40 -4.11 -13.05
CA LEU A 251 13.66 -4.78 -13.42
C LEU A 251 14.76 -3.79 -13.83
N ILE A 252 14.43 -2.78 -14.62
CA ILE A 252 15.44 -1.84 -15.14
C ILE A 252 16.03 -0.99 -14.01
N ASN A 253 15.20 -0.49 -13.08
CA ASN A 253 15.72 0.26 -11.96
C ASN A 253 16.46 -0.62 -10.96
N LYS A 254 16.09 -1.90 -10.84
CA LYS A 254 16.88 -2.88 -10.10
C LYS A 254 18.28 -3.06 -10.69
N PHE A 255 18.44 -3.07 -12.02
CA PHE A 255 19.77 -3.11 -12.64
C PHE A 255 20.57 -1.85 -12.38
N LYS A 256 19.94 -0.66 -12.43
CA LYS A 256 20.60 0.59 -12.01
C LYS A 256 21.03 0.54 -10.54
N ALA A 257 20.18 0.00 -9.65
CA ALA A 257 20.55 -0.20 -8.24
C ALA A 257 21.74 -1.16 -8.09
N TYR A 258 21.83 -2.23 -8.89
CA TYR A 258 22.99 -3.12 -8.91
C TYR A 258 24.28 -2.41 -9.32
N SER A 259 24.23 -1.54 -10.33
CA SER A 259 25.40 -0.72 -10.72
C SER A 259 25.84 0.24 -9.60
N LEU A 260 24.89 0.80 -8.85
CA LEU A 260 25.19 1.65 -7.70
C LEU A 260 25.78 0.83 -6.53
N GLN A 261 25.34 -0.41 -6.33
CA GLN A 261 25.92 -1.32 -5.34
C GLN A 261 27.36 -1.72 -5.71
N GLU A 262 27.66 -1.93 -6.99
CA GLU A 262 29.03 -2.14 -7.48
C GLU A 262 29.93 -0.92 -7.22
N ALA A 263 29.36 0.27 -7.10
CA ALA A 263 30.05 1.49 -6.71
C ALA A 263 30.14 1.70 -5.20
N GLY A 264 29.70 0.72 -4.37
CA GLY A 264 29.86 0.72 -2.91
C GLY A 264 28.65 1.17 -2.10
N LEU A 265 27.47 1.40 -2.71
CA LEU A 265 26.24 1.67 -1.96
C LEU A 265 25.56 0.35 -1.56
N ASP A 266 24.84 0.34 -0.46
CA ASP A 266 23.99 -0.80 -0.14
C ASP A 266 22.62 -0.73 -0.86
N THR A 267 21.78 -1.77 -0.67
CA THR A 267 20.50 -1.87 -1.36
C THR A 267 19.52 -0.73 -1.02
N VAL A 268 19.55 -0.22 0.21
CA VAL A 268 18.65 0.88 0.64
C VAL A 268 19.13 2.20 0.06
N GLU A 269 20.41 2.50 0.22
CA GLU A 269 21.06 3.70 -0.32
C GLU A 269 20.95 3.79 -1.85
N ALA A 270 21.10 2.66 -2.56
CA ALA A 270 20.95 2.60 -4.00
C ALA A 270 19.50 2.95 -4.44
N ASN A 271 18.49 2.45 -3.72
CA ASN A 271 17.09 2.79 -4.02
C ASN A 271 16.80 4.27 -3.76
N GLU A 272 17.25 4.82 -2.63
CA GLU A 272 17.08 6.23 -2.27
C GLU A 272 17.77 7.15 -3.27
N ARG A 273 18.97 6.78 -3.74
CA ARG A 273 19.70 7.51 -4.78
C ARG A 273 18.97 7.54 -6.11
N LEU A 274 18.16 6.54 -6.41
CA LEU A 274 17.28 6.48 -7.59
C LEU A 274 15.94 7.19 -7.37
N GLY A 275 15.69 7.77 -6.18
CA GLY A 275 14.45 8.47 -5.84
C GLY A 275 13.32 7.55 -5.37
N PHE A 276 13.62 6.31 -4.97
CA PHE A 276 12.63 5.36 -4.47
C PHE A 276 12.78 5.14 -2.97
N PRO A 277 11.67 4.95 -2.24
CA PRO A 277 11.72 4.43 -0.88
C PRO A 277 12.40 3.05 -0.79
N ALA A 278 12.85 2.69 0.39
CA ALA A 278 13.52 1.40 0.65
C ALA A 278 12.65 0.17 0.29
N ASP A 279 11.34 0.28 0.41
CA ASP A 279 10.38 -0.80 0.11
C ASP A 279 9.01 -0.23 -0.28
N LEU A 280 8.57 -0.48 -1.50
CA LEU A 280 7.28 -0.05 -2.07
C LEU A 280 6.24 -1.19 -2.16
N ARG A 281 6.58 -2.40 -1.65
CA ARG A 281 5.69 -3.56 -1.79
C ARG A 281 4.37 -3.35 -1.07
N ASN A 282 3.30 -3.69 -1.77
CA ASN A 282 1.95 -3.77 -1.21
C ASN A 282 1.59 -5.25 -0.98
N TYR A 283 1.30 -5.61 0.27
CA TYR A 283 0.91 -6.97 0.63
C TYR A 283 -0.60 -7.20 0.51
N GLY A 284 -1.41 -6.16 0.27
CA GLY A 284 -2.86 -6.24 0.10
C GLY A 284 -3.30 -7.14 -1.06
N VAL A 285 -2.56 -7.12 -2.17
CA VAL A 285 -2.78 -8.05 -3.30
C VAL A 285 -2.68 -9.50 -2.83
N GLY A 286 -1.63 -9.82 -2.10
CA GLY A 286 -1.45 -11.18 -1.58
C GLY A 286 -2.48 -11.54 -0.52
N ALA A 287 -2.89 -10.59 0.31
CA ALA A 287 -3.95 -10.81 1.29
C ALA A 287 -5.29 -11.11 0.60
N GLN A 288 -5.63 -10.39 -0.49
CA GLN A 288 -6.83 -10.67 -1.26
C GLN A 288 -6.81 -12.04 -1.95
N ILE A 289 -5.63 -12.49 -2.44
CA ILE A 289 -5.46 -13.83 -2.99
C ILE A 289 -5.71 -14.89 -1.89
N LEU A 290 -5.15 -14.71 -0.70
CA LEU A 290 -5.36 -15.64 0.41
C LEU A 290 -6.82 -15.65 0.88
N SER A 291 -7.46 -14.50 0.95
CA SER A 291 -8.89 -14.38 1.28
C SER A 291 -9.79 -15.05 0.22
N ASP A 292 -9.44 -14.94 -1.08
CA ASP A 292 -10.16 -15.63 -2.17
C ASP A 292 -10.02 -17.17 -2.08
N LEU A 293 -8.89 -17.65 -1.53
CA LEU A 293 -8.68 -19.07 -1.22
C LEU A 293 -9.35 -19.51 0.09
N GLY A 294 -10.07 -18.63 0.79
CA GLY A 294 -10.73 -18.90 2.06
C GLY A 294 -9.78 -19.02 3.24
N ILE A 295 -8.54 -18.55 3.13
CA ILE A 295 -7.51 -18.64 4.18
C ILE A 295 -7.60 -17.42 5.07
N HIS A 296 -7.85 -17.60 6.35
CA HIS A 296 -7.90 -16.54 7.37
C HIS A 296 -6.84 -16.72 8.47
N ARG A 297 -6.43 -17.95 8.75
CA ARG A 297 -5.41 -18.30 9.74
C ARG A 297 -4.25 -18.98 9.04
N LEU A 298 -3.03 -18.51 9.27
CA LEU A 298 -1.87 -19.00 8.52
C LEU A 298 -0.59 -19.09 9.36
N ARG A 299 0.29 -20.01 8.95
CA ARG A 299 1.68 -20.14 9.36
C ARG A 299 2.53 -19.57 8.24
N LEU A 300 3.26 -18.47 8.50
CA LEU A 300 3.91 -17.70 7.44
C LEU A 300 5.40 -18.02 7.33
N LEU A 301 5.80 -18.61 6.20
CA LEU A 301 7.20 -18.82 5.82
C LEU A 301 7.88 -17.47 5.52
N THR A 302 8.52 -16.87 6.52
CA THR A 302 9.15 -15.55 6.36
C THR A 302 10.22 -15.27 7.40
N ASN A 303 11.22 -14.45 7.00
CA ASN A 303 12.18 -13.82 7.91
C ASN A 303 11.90 -12.31 8.05
N ASN A 304 10.89 -11.78 7.34
CA ASN A 304 10.58 -10.34 7.33
C ASN A 304 9.36 -10.03 8.23
N PRO A 305 9.56 -9.38 9.41
CA PRO A 305 8.46 -9.04 10.31
C PRO A 305 7.43 -8.07 9.70
N ARG A 306 7.85 -7.22 8.75
CA ARG A 306 6.94 -6.31 8.05
C ARG A 306 5.86 -7.05 7.24
N LYS A 307 6.13 -8.28 6.79
CA LYS A 307 5.13 -9.12 6.12
C LYS A 307 4.03 -9.54 7.07
N ILE A 308 4.37 -9.84 8.32
CA ILE A 308 3.40 -10.24 9.35
C ILE A 308 2.47 -9.06 9.66
N ALA A 309 3.04 -7.89 9.98
CA ALA A 309 2.27 -6.68 10.24
C ALA A 309 1.40 -6.26 9.04
N GLY A 310 1.94 -6.40 7.82
CA GLY A 310 1.23 -6.04 6.59
C GLY A 310 0.02 -6.91 6.27
N LEU A 311 -0.03 -8.16 6.75
CA LEU A 311 -1.16 -9.05 6.53
C LEU A 311 -2.26 -8.90 7.58
N GLY A 312 -1.91 -8.59 8.83
CA GLY A 312 -2.87 -8.40 9.94
C GLY A 312 -3.92 -7.33 9.66
N GLY A 313 -3.55 -6.26 8.91
CA GLY A 313 -4.46 -5.19 8.49
C GLY A 313 -5.58 -5.63 7.53
N TYR A 314 -5.46 -6.82 6.91
CA TYR A 314 -6.42 -7.37 5.94
C TYR A 314 -7.26 -8.53 6.50
N GLY A 315 -7.40 -8.64 7.81
CA GLY A 315 -8.18 -9.69 8.45
C GLY A 315 -7.54 -11.08 8.42
N LEU A 316 -6.25 -11.18 8.08
CA LEU A 316 -5.48 -12.42 8.14
C LEU A 316 -4.76 -12.53 9.47
N ASN A 317 -4.92 -13.67 10.14
CA ASN A 317 -4.25 -13.98 11.40
C ASN A 317 -3.00 -14.84 11.14
N VAL A 318 -1.82 -14.26 11.36
CA VAL A 318 -0.56 -15.00 11.31
C VAL A 318 -0.30 -15.61 12.70
N GLU A 319 -0.59 -16.89 12.85
CA GLU A 319 -0.43 -17.60 14.13
C GLU A 319 1.01 -17.98 14.43
N GLU A 320 1.78 -18.27 13.37
CA GLU A 320 3.17 -18.72 13.53
C GLU A 320 4.04 -18.13 12.40
N ARG A 321 5.23 -17.68 12.78
CA ARG A 321 6.31 -17.41 11.84
C ARG A 321 7.13 -18.68 11.64
N VAL A 322 7.15 -19.22 10.44
CA VAL A 322 8.04 -20.34 10.08
C VAL A 322 9.32 -19.74 9.47
N PRO A 323 10.50 -19.94 10.10
CA PRO A 323 11.75 -19.41 9.59
C PRO A 323 12.10 -19.96 8.20
N LEU A 324 12.67 -19.12 7.34
CA LEU A 324 13.13 -19.49 6.01
C LEU A 324 14.56 -18.96 5.81
N VAL A 325 15.47 -19.47 6.66
CA VAL A 325 16.86 -19.04 6.69
C VAL A 325 17.66 -19.81 5.64
N MET A 326 18.45 -19.06 4.84
CA MET A 326 19.36 -19.62 3.85
C MET A 326 20.79 -19.30 4.27
N ASP A 327 21.70 -20.24 4.07
CA ASP A 327 23.11 -20.02 4.35
C ASP A 327 23.67 -18.91 3.43
N PRO A 328 24.45 -17.99 3.99
CA PRO A 328 25.12 -16.96 3.18
C PRO A 328 26.10 -17.58 2.18
N GLY A 329 26.00 -17.18 0.94
CA GLY A 329 26.97 -17.51 -0.09
C GLY A 329 28.00 -16.40 -0.30
N ALA A 330 29.05 -16.68 -1.06
CA ALA A 330 30.16 -15.73 -1.31
C ALA A 330 29.72 -14.39 -1.96
N HIS A 331 28.55 -14.34 -2.61
CA HIS A 331 28.11 -13.18 -3.38
C HIS A 331 26.88 -12.48 -2.78
N ASN A 332 26.28 -13.01 -1.69
CA ASN A 332 25.07 -12.42 -1.07
C ASN A 332 25.22 -12.14 0.43
N ALA A 333 26.39 -12.34 1.00
CA ALA A 333 26.61 -12.12 2.43
C ALA A 333 26.30 -10.66 2.84
N GLU A 334 26.80 -9.68 2.10
CA GLU A 334 26.55 -8.25 2.31
C GLU A 334 25.06 -7.89 2.13
N TYR A 335 24.40 -8.49 1.14
CA TYR A 335 22.96 -8.32 0.92
C TYR A 335 22.14 -8.86 2.11
N LEU A 336 22.50 -10.02 2.66
CA LEU A 336 21.83 -10.60 3.83
C LEU A 336 22.09 -9.77 5.09
N GLU A 337 23.30 -9.22 5.23
CA GLU A 337 23.63 -8.30 6.32
C GLU A 337 22.80 -7.03 6.26
N THR A 338 22.68 -6.38 5.09
CA THR A 338 21.79 -5.22 4.90
C THR A 338 20.34 -5.56 5.25
N LYS A 339 19.87 -6.77 4.92
CA LYS A 339 18.53 -7.22 5.33
C LYS A 339 18.40 -7.31 6.85
N ARG A 340 19.43 -7.77 7.55
CA ARG A 340 19.43 -7.87 9.00
C ARG A 340 19.45 -6.51 9.65
N GLU A 341 20.43 -5.67 9.31
CA GLU A 341 20.70 -4.41 9.98
C GLU A 341 19.71 -3.30 9.62
N LYS A 342 19.43 -3.10 8.32
CA LYS A 342 18.62 -1.97 7.84
C LYS A 342 17.15 -2.32 7.61
N LEU A 343 16.80 -3.59 7.38
CA LEU A 343 15.44 -4.01 7.09
C LEU A 343 14.80 -4.86 8.20
N GLY A 344 15.53 -5.16 9.27
CA GLY A 344 15.03 -5.86 10.45
C GLY A 344 14.64 -7.32 10.20
N HIS A 345 15.30 -8.00 9.23
CA HIS A 345 15.06 -9.41 8.99
C HIS A 345 15.59 -10.30 10.11
N LEU A 346 14.83 -11.31 10.47
CA LEU A 346 15.14 -12.28 11.51
C LEU A 346 15.80 -13.52 10.89
N PHE A 347 17.07 -13.76 11.16
CA PHE A 347 17.84 -14.89 10.63
C PHE A 347 18.07 -16.02 11.64
N GLU A 348 17.58 -15.88 12.86
CA GLU A 348 17.68 -16.91 13.90
C GLU A 348 16.40 -17.75 13.93
N SER A 349 16.57 -19.04 14.24
CA SER A 349 15.47 -20.02 14.40
C SER A 349 14.73 -19.88 15.74
N GLU A 350 15.14 -18.90 16.56
CA GLU A 350 14.52 -18.68 17.85
C GLU A 350 13.13 -18.07 17.73
N ASN A 351 12.24 -18.49 18.61
CA ASN A 351 10.90 -17.92 18.79
C ASN A 351 10.99 -16.38 18.82
N PRO A 352 10.07 -15.66 18.17
CA PRO A 352 10.15 -14.22 18.15
C PRO A 352 10.04 -13.70 19.57
N CYS A 353 11.17 -13.17 20.08
CA CYS A 353 11.08 -12.26 21.20
C CYS A 353 10.25 -11.05 20.76
N MET A 354 9.09 -10.87 21.33
CA MET A 354 8.28 -9.69 21.07
C MET A 354 8.95 -8.52 21.73
N VAL A 355 9.47 -7.55 20.96
CA VAL A 355 9.98 -6.29 21.49
C VAL A 355 8.76 -5.38 21.68
N LEU A 356 8.33 -5.23 22.94
CA LEU A 356 7.27 -4.30 23.29
C LEU A 356 7.90 -2.92 23.52
N ALA A 357 7.70 -1.97 22.59
CA ALA A 357 8.03 -0.57 22.81
C ALA A 357 6.82 0.13 23.40
N LEU A 358 6.86 0.42 24.69
CA LEU A 358 5.85 1.22 25.38
C LEU A 358 6.36 2.67 25.51
N ALA A 359 5.67 3.60 24.84
CA ALA A 359 5.84 5.01 25.10
C ALA A 359 5.00 5.38 26.34
N VAL A 360 5.64 5.51 27.50
CA VAL A 360 4.94 5.84 28.75
C VAL A 360 5.26 7.29 29.12
N ASN A 361 4.23 8.09 29.31
CA ASN A 361 4.34 9.48 29.74
C ASN A 361 4.32 9.54 31.28
N VAL A 362 5.35 8.98 31.93
CA VAL A 362 5.53 9.01 33.38
C VAL A 362 6.89 9.61 33.74
N GLY A 363 6.92 10.37 34.83
CA GLY A 363 8.16 10.89 35.35
C GLY A 363 9.10 9.78 35.90
N PRO A 364 10.40 10.03 35.99
CA PRO A 364 11.40 9.05 36.43
C PRO A 364 11.10 8.40 37.79
N GLU A 365 10.38 9.12 38.65
CA GLU A 365 9.99 8.67 40.01
C GLU A 365 8.99 7.52 40.01
N ASN A 366 8.24 7.32 38.90
CA ASN A 366 7.21 6.28 38.80
C ASN A 366 7.65 5.04 38.01
N TRP A 367 8.93 4.96 37.65
CA TRP A 367 9.46 3.91 36.78
C TRP A 367 9.43 2.51 37.37
N SER A 368 9.72 2.39 38.67
CA SER A 368 9.64 1.10 39.35
C SER A 368 8.24 0.51 39.37
N THR A 369 7.24 1.36 39.47
CA THR A 369 5.83 0.94 39.46
C THR A 369 5.40 0.44 38.08
N VAL A 370 5.73 1.19 37.02
CA VAL A 370 5.43 0.79 35.62
C VAL A 370 6.15 -0.51 35.26
N ARG A 371 7.40 -0.65 35.66
CA ARG A 371 8.18 -1.86 35.44
C ARG A 371 7.51 -3.08 36.10
N MET A 372 7.09 -2.98 37.36
CA MET A 372 6.41 -4.06 38.09
C MET A 372 5.07 -4.45 37.44
N GLU A 373 4.30 -3.47 36.94
CA GLU A 373 3.05 -3.73 36.24
C GLU A 373 3.28 -4.48 34.90
N VAL A 374 4.30 -4.05 34.14
CA VAL A 374 4.66 -4.71 32.87
C VAL A 374 5.21 -6.12 33.11
N GLU A 375 6.05 -6.30 34.11
CA GLU A 375 6.55 -7.63 34.55
C GLU A 375 5.38 -8.55 34.96
N GLY A 376 4.42 -8.02 35.72
CA GLY A 376 3.24 -8.76 36.15
C GLY A 376 2.35 -9.20 34.98
N ILE A 377 2.14 -8.33 34.00
CA ILE A 377 1.38 -8.64 32.78
C ILE A 377 2.14 -9.67 31.93
N ALA A 378 3.44 -9.54 31.78
CA ALA A 378 4.26 -10.49 31.03
C ALA A 378 4.19 -11.89 31.65
N GLN A 379 4.44 -12.02 32.94
CA GLN A 379 4.36 -13.31 33.67
C GLN A 379 2.96 -13.93 33.61
N ALA A 380 1.90 -13.13 33.73
CA ALA A 380 0.53 -13.62 33.63
C ALA A 380 0.18 -14.20 32.26
N ASN A 381 0.95 -13.86 31.22
CA ASN A 381 0.79 -14.36 29.85
C ASN A 381 1.92 -15.32 29.42
N GLY A 382 2.75 -15.85 30.35
CA GLY A 382 3.78 -16.84 30.05
C GLY A 382 5.03 -16.26 29.37
N PHE A 383 5.40 -15.02 29.70
CA PHE A 383 6.61 -14.37 29.15
C PHE A 383 7.52 -13.91 30.30
N SER A 384 8.83 -14.08 30.13
CA SER A 384 9.83 -13.43 30.97
C SER A 384 10.26 -12.08 30.38
N LEU A 385 10.52 -11.11 31.25
CA LEU A 385 10.93 -9.76 30.86
C LEU A 385 12.43 -9.59 31.09
N GLU A 386 13.22 -9.50 30.02
CA GLU A 386 14.61 -9.08 30.09
C GLU A 386 14.72 -7.57 29.80
N ALA A 387 15.22 -6.80 30.77
CA ALA A 387 15.56 -5.41 30.54
C ALA A 387 16.78 -5.34 29.62
N LEU A 388 16.61 -4.86 28.41
CA LEU A 388 17.74 -4.46 27.57
C LEU A 388 18.44 -3.28 28.24
N HIS A 389 19.72 -3.41 28.51
CA HIS A 389 20.55 -2.45 29.24
C HIS A 389 20.39 -1.03 28.71
N GLU A 390 20.09 -0.12 29.63
CA GLU A 390 20.01 1.34 29.57
C GLU A 390 19.07 1.95 28.50
N PRO A 391 18.33 3.00 28.85
CA PRO A 391 17.44 3.69 27.92
C PRO A 391 18.29 4.36 26.83
N ARG A 392 18.40 3.78 25.67
CA ARG A 392 18.86 4.48 24.47
C ARG A 392 17.76 5.45 24.06
N LEU A 393 18.01 6.73 24.28
CA LEU A 393 17.26 7.82 23.66
C LEU A 393 17.35 7.65 22.14
N LEU A 394 16.31 7.07 21.55
CA LEU A 394 16.11 7.15 20.11
C LEU A 394 15.64 8.57 19.80
N ALA A 395 16.52 9.36 19.19
CA ALA A 395 16.38 10.79 18.92
C ALA A 395 15.28 11.19 17.92
N LEU A 396 14.24 10.38 17.75
CA LEU A 396 13.15 10.62 16.80
C LEU A 396 11.84 11.11 17.43
N TRP A 397 11.75 11.14 18.76
CA TRP A 397 10.56 11.62 19.47
C TRP A 397 11.00 12.36 20.75
N ASP A 398 10.42 13.49 21.04
CA ASP A 398 10.67 14.32 22.22
C ASP A 398 10.29 13.68 23.58
N ARG A 399 10.22 12.36 23.66
CA ARG A 399 9.83 11.61 24.86
C ARG A 399 10.68 10.36 25.04
N PRO A 400 11.07 9.98 26.26
CA PRO A 400 11.81 8.76 26.54
C PRO A 400 10.95 7.52 26.19
N GLN A 401 11.55 6.59 25.47
CA GLN A 401 10.94 5.30 25.12
C GLN A 401 11.70 4.18 25.83
N PHE A 402 10.96 3.21 26.35
CA PHE A 402 11.50 2.00 26.95
C PHE A 402 11.28 0.82 26.02
N VAL A 403 12.31 0.01 25.88
CA VAL A 403 12.30 -1.20 25.08
C VAL A 403 12.58 -2.39 25.99
N TRP A 404 11.64 -3.33 26.09
CA TRP A 404 11.81 -4.60 26.77
C TRP A 404 11.76 -5.75 25.78
N LYS A 405 12.54 -6.78 26.05
CA LYS A 405 12.51 -8.05 25.34
C LYS A 405 11.61 -8.99 26.13
N LEU A 406 10.55 -9.49 25.51
CA LEU A 406 9.70 -10.55 26.04
C LEU A 406 10.17 -11.89 25.47
N SER A 407 10.50 -12.84 26.32
CA SER A 407 10.82 -14.22 25.93
C SER A 407 9.75 -15.15 26.51
N PRO A 408 9.27 -16.18 25.78
CA PRO A 408 8.43 -17.20 26.37
C PRO A 408 9.24 -17.98 27.41
N ASP A 409 8.62 -18.28 28.55
CA ASP A 409 9.17 -19.14 29.60
C ASP A 409 9.32 -20.58 29.13
#